data_8733dbf1a72667dabcb3bb058c03fccc
#
_entry.id   8733dbf1a72667dabcb3bb058c03fccc
#
_cell.length_a   1.000
_cell.length_b   1.000
_cell.length_c   1.000
_cell.angle_alpha   90.00
_cell.angle_beta   90.00
_cell.angle_gamma   90.00
#
_symmetry.space_group_name_H-M   'P 1'
#
loop_
_entity.id
_entity.type
_entity.pdbx_description
1 polymer ?
#
loop_
_entity_poly.entity_id
_entity_poly.type
_entity_poly.pdbx_seq_one_letter_code
_entity_poly.pdbx_strand_id
1 'polypeptide(L)'
;DYNMVEGTPVCCKSTATPEFYYNVSQKYKNIKIVHSPEYLNKTNPIKMFQGQKFFIIGGDQHAAMTVGHIFKSRLNHVKNIRYTDIRTAAMVKYSENAFLAMRVTFFNEIYKMHKAQGCESTYEEFAEMVGLDERIGQSHSKVPGSDGKFGWDSHCFNKDLYELETFGGSPLIKFIRELNAEHRSIES
;
A
#
# COMPACT_ATOMS: atom_id res chain seq x y z
N ASP A 1 12.61 -12.41 28.03
CA ASP A 1 13.86 -12.09 27.31
C ASP A 1 14.16 -13.26 26.38
N TYR A 2 13.89 -13.09 25.08
CA TYR A 2 14.37 -14.03 24.08
C TYR A 2 15.83 -13.67 23.79
N ASN A 3 16.76 -14.55 24.17
CA ASN A 3 18.16 -14.43 23.79
C ASN A 3 18.31 -14.70 22.29
N MET A 4 18.09 -13.68 21.48
CA MET A 4 18.39 -13.77 20.05
C MET A 4 19.91 -13.78 19.86
N VAL A 5 20.37 -14.67 18.98
CA VAL A 5 21.78 -14.70 18.57
C VAL A 5 22.11 -13.36 17.89
N GLU A 6 23.29 -12.83 18.21
CA GLU A 6 23.77 -11.58 17.61
C GLU A 6 23.77 -11.67 16.08
N GLY A 7 23.27 -10.60 15.44
CA GLY A 7 23.13 -10.53 13.99
C GLY A 7 21.88 -11.21 13.42
N THR A 8 21.01 -11.81 14.25
CA THR A 8 19.77 -12.45 13.77
C THR A 8 18.92 -11.47 12.97
N PRO A 9 18.51 -11.80 11.71
CA PRO A 9 17.56 -10.99 10.96
C PRO A 9 16.15 -11.06 11.59
N VAL A 10 15.55 -9.90 11.83
CA VAL A 10 14.16 -9.77 12.26
C VAL A 10 13.38 -9.05 11.15
N CYS A 11 12.55 -9.79 10.43
CA CYS A 11 11.74 -9.24 9.34
C CYS A 11 10.42 -8.67 9.85
N CYS A 12 10.29 -7.36 9.84
CA CYS A 12 9.08 -6.65 10.18
C CYS A 12 8.19 -6.49 8.94
N LYS A 13 6.95 -6.96 9.02
CA LYS A 13 5.95 -6.87 7.93
C LYS A 13 4.96 -5.71 8.15
N SER A 14 4.83 -5.22 9.37
CA SER A 14 3.90 -4.15 9.73
C SER A 14 4.29 -2.82 9.08
N THR A 15 3.31 -2.00 8.70
CA THR A 15 3.56 -0.64 8.22
C THR A 15 3.83 0.28 9.41
N ALA A 16 4.95 0.99 9.36
CA ALA A 16 5.33 2.05 10.27
C ALA A 16 6.18 3.10 9.54
N THR A 17 6.34 4.27 10.14
CA THR A 17 7.04 5.39 9.49
C THR A 17 8.51 5.06 9.17
N PRO A 18 9.09 5.67 8.12
CA PRO A 18 10.50 5.49 7.78
C PRO A 18 11.44 5.79 8.97
N GLU A 19 11.10 6.83 9.74
CA GLU A 19 11.88 7.22 10.90
C GLU A 19 11.78 6.21 12.04
N PHE A 20 10.58 5.65 12.29
CA PHE A 20 10.41 4.60 13.28
C PHE A 20 11.34 3.42 13.00
N TYR A 21 11.33 2.91 11.77
CA TYR A 21 12.18 1.80 11.39
C TYR A 21 13.66 2.11 11.50
N TYR A 22 14.06 3.31 11.09
CA TYR A 22 15.44 3.74 11.27
C TYR A 22 15.84 3.76 12.74
N ASN A 23 15.05 4.39 13.60
CA ASN A 23 15.34 4.52 15.03
C ASN A 23 15.41 3.15 15.72
N VAL A 24 14.48 2.23 15.39
CA VAL A 24 14.49 0.87 15.93
C VAL A 24 15.75 0.13 15.49
N SER A 25 16.17 0.25 14.21
CA SER A 25 17.39 -0.37 13.70
C SER A 25 18.66 0.17 14.36
N GLN A 26 18.67 1.44 14.77
CA GLN A 26 19.79 2.04 15.51
C GLN A 26 19.81 1.61 16.98
N LYS A 27 18.62 1.44 17.58
CA LYS A 27 18.49 1.08 18.99
C LYS A 27 18.91 -0.37 19.30
N TYR A 28 18.55 -1.30 18.42
CA TYR A 28 18.76 -2.75 18.61
C TYR A 28 19.85 -3.27 17.68
N LYS A 29 21.11 -2.87 17.94
CA LYS A 29 22.26 -3.21 17.08
C LYS A 29 22.67 -4.69 17.13
N ASN A 30 22.29 -5.40 18.18
CA ASN A 30 22.52 -6.83 18.35
C ASN A 30 21.67 -7.71 17.42
N ILE A 31 20.62 -7.17 16.83
CA ILE A 31 19.82 -7.84 15.81
C ILE A 31 19.78 -7.01 14.53
N LYS A 32 19.45 -7.62 13.41
CA LYS A 32 19.35 -6.94 12.13
C LYS A 32 17.88 -6.74 11.73
N ILE A 33 17.35 -5.56 12.04
CA ILE A 33 15.97 -5.22 11.66
C ILE A 33 15.89 -5.05 10.13
N VAL A 34 14.99 -5.78 9.50
CA VAL A 34 14.64 -5.66 8.08
C VAL A 34 13.14 -5.39 7.97
N HIS A 35 12.77 -4.51 7.07
CA HIS A 35 11.37 -4.26 6.74
C HIS A 35 11.02 -4.82 5.36
N SER A 36 9.96 -5.62 5.30
CA SER A 36 9.40 -6.09 4.03
C SER A 36 7.90 -5.80 4.04
N PRO A 37 7.45 -4.75 3.33
CA PRO A 37 6.06 -4.32 3.34
C PRO A 37 5.07 -5.45 3.04
N GLU A 38 3.85 -5.30 3.54
CA GLU A 38 2.76 -6.26 3.36
C GLU A 38 1.73 -5.74 2.36
N TYR A 39 1.25 -6.62 1.47
CA TYR A 39 0.31 -6.30 0.39
C TYR A 39 -0.96 -7.17 0.44
N LEU A 40 -1.33 -7.64 1.62
CA LEU A 40 -2.44 -8.57 1.81
C LEU A 40 -3.76 -7.84 2.06
N ASN A 41 -4.85 -8.46 1.65
CA ASN A 41 -6.18 -8.09 2.11
C ASN A 41 -6.66 -9.03 3.23
N LYS A 42 -7.70 -8.61 3.96
CA LYS A 42 -8.25 -9.36 5.08
C LYS A 42 -8.97 -10.65 4.66
N THR A 43 -9.42 -10.75 3.41
CA THR A 43 -10.30 -11.83 2.95
C THR A 43 -9.55 -13.15 2.78
N ASN A 44 -8.34 -13.12 2.22
CA ASN A 44 -7.56 -14.33 1.99
C ASN A 44 -6.05 -14.08 2.07
N PRO A 45 -5.51 -13.75 3.25
CA PRO A 45 -4.14 -13.32 3.40
C PRO A 45 -3.12 -14.39 3.01
N ILE A 46 -3.39 -15.67 3.32
CA ILE A 46 -2.47 -16.76 2.99
C ILE A 46 -2.33 -16.93 1.48
N LYS A 47 -3.45 -17.00 0.76
CA LYS A 47 -3.45 -17.15 -0.70
C LYS A 47 -2.80 -15.96 -1.39
N MET A 48 -3.04 -14.75 -0.89
CA MET A 48 -2.41 -13.55 -1.42
C MET A 48 -0.90 -13.54 -1.18
N PHE A 49 -0.44 -13.94 0.01
CA PHE A 49 0.99 -14.07 0.28
C PHE A 49 1.62 -15.11 -0.65
N GLN A 50 0.99 -16.26 -0.80
CA GLN A 50 1.45 -17.31 -1.71
C GLN A 50 1.46 -16.88 -3.18
N GLY A 51 0.53 -16.02 -3.59
CA GLY A 51 0.44 -15.47 -4.95
C GLY A 51 1.28 -14.21 -5.20
N GLN A 52 2.03 -13.73 -4.21
CA GLN A 52 2.81 -12.50 -4.33
C GLN A 52 3.90 -12.65 -5.39
N LYS A 53 4.00 -11.65 -6.30
CA LYS A 53 4.89 -11.70 -7.46
C LYS A 53 6.25 -11.05 -7.20
N PHE A 54 6.34 -10.20 -6.17
CA PHE A 54 7.55 -9.46 -5.82
C PHE A 54 7.67 -9.25 -4.32
N PHE A 55 8.89 -8.99 -3.86
CA PHE A 55 9.16 -8.49 -2.52
C PHE A 55 10.09 -7.29 -2.57
N ILE A 56 9.87 -6.34 -1.68
CA ILE A 56 10.79 -5.26 -1.38
C ILE A 56 11.28 -5.51 0.05
N ILE A 57 12.58 -5.51 0.25
CA ILE A 57 13.19 -5.83 1.54
C ILE A 57 14.24 -4.76 1.83
N GLY A 58 13.99 -3.96 2.87
CA GLY A 58 14.87 -2.87 3.28
C GLY A 58 15.54 -3.14 4.61
N GLY A 59 16.82 -2.77 4.72
CA GLY A 59 17.60 -2.89 5.93
C GLY A 59 19.07 -3.22 5.65
N ASP A 60 19.74 -3.84 6.64
CA ASP A 60 21.08 -4.37 6.43
C ASP A 60 21.11 -5.32 5.24
N GLN A 61 22.06 -5.13 4.33
CA GLN A 61 22.09 -5.85 3.05
C GLN A 61 22.16 -7.37 3.23
N HIS A 62 23.01 -7.85 4.12
CA HIS A 62 23.17 -9.29 4.35
C HIS A 62 21.91 -9.90 4.97
N ALA A 63 21.36 -9.23 5.96
CA ALA A 63 20.12 -9.66 6.59
C ALA A 63 18.93 -9.64 5.62
N ALA A 64 18.81 -8.59 4.78
CA ALA A 64 17.78 -8.51 3.75
C ALA A 64 17.91 -9.63 2.71
N MET A 65 19.12 -9.96 2.28
CA MET A 65 19.38 -11.08 1.37
C MET A 65 19.02 -12.42 2.02
N THR A 66 19.34 -12.62 3.30
CA THR A 66 18.93 -13.82 4.05
C THR A 66 17.41 -14.00 4.08
N VAL A 67 16.66 -12.92 4.39
CA VAL A 67 15.20 -12.94 4.35
C VAL A 67 14.69 -13.21 2.93
N GLY A 68 15.28 -12.60 1.92
CA GLY A 68 14.93 -12.83 0.52
C GLY A 68 15.14 -14.28 0.07
N HIS A 69 16.22 -14.93 0.51
CA HIS A 69 16.45 -16.35 0.27
C HIS A 69 15.37 -17.23 0.92
N ILE A 70 14.96 -16.91 2.16
CA ILE A 70 13.87 -17.63 2.83
C ILE A 70 12.57 -17.48 2.03
N PHE A 71 12.21 -16.26 1.58
CA PHE A 71 11.02 -16.06 0.76
C PHE A 71 11.10 -16.83 -0.56
N LYS A 72 12.23 -16.75 -1.25
CA LYS A 72 12.45 -17.44 -2.52
C LYS A 72 12.40 -18.97 -2.38
N SER A 73 12.91 -19.53 -1.30
CA SER A 73 12.89 -20.98 -1.06
C SER A 73 11.47 -21.52 -0.81
N ARG A 74 10.56 -20.68 -0.30
CA ARG A 74 9.16 -21.03 -0.02
C ARG A 74 8.21 -20.64 -1.15
N LEU A 75 8.57 -19.62 -1.94
CA LEU A 75 7.79 -19.03 -3.02
C LEU A 75 8.65 -18.99 -4.28
N ASN A 76 8.95 -20.15 -4.85
CA ASN A 76 9.88 -20.33 -5.97
C ASN A 76 9.47 -19.60 -7.26
N HIS A 77 8.19 -19.24 -7.40
CA HIS A 77 7.67 -18.45 -8.51
C HIS A 77 8.02 -16.96 -8.43
N VAL A 78 8.42 -16.46 -7.26
CA VAL A 78 8.80 -15.05 -7.07
C VAL A 78 10.13 -14.77 -7.75
N LYS A 79 10.09 -13.94 -8.79
CA LYS A 79 11.28 -13.56 -9.59
C LYS A 79 11.83 -12.19 -9.20
N ASN A 80 10.97 -11.31 -8.68
CA ASN A 80 11.33 -9.92 -8.40
C ASN A 80 11.49 -9.70 -6.90
N ILE A 81 12.73 -9.74 -6.40
CA ILE A 81 13.08 -9.29 -5.06
C ILE A 81 13.97 -8.07 -5.21
N ARG A 82 13.59 -6.96 -4.56
CA ARG A 82 14.37 -5.72 -4.54
C ARG A 82 14.88 -5.46 -3.14
N TYR A 83 16.16 -5.22 -3.03
CA TYR A 83 16.83 -4.87 -1.78
C TYR A 83 17.11 -3.38 -1.74
N THR A 84 16.88 -2.75 -0.59
CA THR A 84 17.05 -1.32 -0.40
C THR A 84 17.33 -0.99 1.06
N ASP A 85 17.46 0.28 1.41
CA ASP A 85 17.49 0.70 2.80
C ASP A 85 16.09 0.63 3.45
N ILE A 86 16.06 0.65 4.78
CA ILE A 86 14.83 0.43 5.55
C ILE A 86 13.82 1.57 5.39
N ARG A 87 14.28 2.81 5.23
CA ARG A 87 13.42 3.98 5.02
C ARG A 87 12.76 3.94 3.66
N THR A 88 13.52 3.59 2.63
CA THR A 88 12.99 3.43 1.26
C THR A 88 11.92 2.34 1.21
N ALA A 89 12.13 1.18 1.84
CA ALA A 89 11.13 0.12 1.87
C ALA A 89 9.83 0.58 2.55
N ALA A 90 9.91 1.35 3.63
CA ALA A 90 8.76 1.94 4.28
C ALA A 90 8.05 2.95 3.37
N MET A 91 8.80 3.87 2.74
CA MET A 91 8.24 4.87 1.83
C MET A 91 7.52 4.26 0.64
N VAL A 92 8.02 3.15 0.09
CA VAL A 92 7.33 2.45 -1.02
C VAL A 92 5.91 2.06 -0.60
N LYS A 93 5.72 1.51 0.60
CA LYS A 93 4.40 1.10 1.09
C LYS A 93 3.44 2.28 1.23
N TYR A 94 3.90 3.39 1.83
CA TYR A 94 3.08 4.60 1.94
C TYR A 94 2.72 5.18 0.58
N SER A 95 3.67 5.21 -0.36
CA SER A 95 3.46 5.73 -1.70
C SER A 95 2.41 4.91 -2.47
N GLU A 96 2.47 3.58 -2.39
CA GLU A 96 1.48 2.70 -3.02
C GLU A 96 0.08 2.92 -2.45
N ASN A 97 -0.07 2.92 -1.12
CA ASN A 97 -1.37 3.12 -0.49
C ASN A 97 -1.95 4.52 -0.77
N ALA A 98 -1.09 5.56 -0.77
CA ALA A 98 -1.51 6.91 -1.13
C ALA A 98 -1.96 7.00 -2.60
N PHE A 99 -1.23 6.38 -3.52
CA PHE A 99 -1.60 6.35 -4.93
C PHE A 99 -2.93 5.61 -5.16
N LEU A 100 -3.14 4.48 -4.50
CA LEU A 100 -4.40 3.74 -4.61
C LEU A 100 -5.59 4.51 -4.03
N ALA A 101 -5.41 5.17 -2.89
CA ALA A 101 -6.44 6.05 -2.32
C ALA A 101 -6.75 7.24 -3.24
N MET A 102 -5.73 7.86 -3.82
CA MET A 102 -5.89 8.92 -4.83
C MET A 102 -6.69 8.42 -6.03
N ARG A 103 -6.44 7.21 -6.52
CA ARG A 103 -7.23 6.62 -7.61
C ARG A 103 -8.70 6.50 -7.27
N VAL A 104 -9.04 6.00 -6.07
CA VAL A 104 -10.44 5.92 -5.64
C VAL A 104 -11.07 7.31 -5.60
N THR A 105 -10.37 8.30 -5.01
CA THR A 105 -10.83 9.68 -4.96
C THR A 105 -11.06 10.25 -6.36
N PHE A 106 -10.09 10.06 -7.27
CA PHE A 106 -10.20 10.48 -8.67
C PHE A 106 -11.42 9.88 -9.36
N PHE A 107 -11.61 8.57 -9.26
CA PHE A 107 -12.75 7.91 -9.92
C PHE A 107 -14.10 8.30 -9.31
N ASN A 108 -14.17 8.70 -8.04
CA ASN A 108 -15.38 9.27 -7.47
C ASN A 108 -15.71 10.65 -8.08
N GLU A 109 -14.71 11.49 -8.33
CA GLU A 109 -14.94 12.76 -9.05
C GLU A 109 -15.35 12.51 -10.52
N ILE A 110 -14.71 11.58 -11.21
CA ILE A 110 -15.07 11.20 -12.58
C ILE A 110 -16.50 10.63 -12.65
N TYR A 111 -16.93 9.88 -11.64
CA TYR A 111 -18.31 9.40 -11.54
C TYR A 111 -19.32 10.57 -11.54
N LYS A 112 -19.06 11.60 -10.74
CA LYS A 112 -19.92 12.80 -10.70
C LYS A 112 -19.96 13.49 -12.07
N MET A 113 -18.81 13.63 -12.72
CA MET A 113 -18.72 14.22 -14.07
C MET A 113 -19.46 13.40 -15.11
N HIS A 114 -19.26 12.07 -15.12
CA HIS A 114 -19.96 11.16 -16.05
C HIS A 114 -21.49 11.30 -15.93
N LYS A 115 -22.01 11.34 -14.71
CA LYS A 115 -23.45 11.55 -14.46
C LYS A 115 -23.92 12.92 -14.93
N ALA A 116 -23.14 13.97 -14.66
CA ALA A 116 -23.51 15.35 -15.04
C ALA A 116 -23.50 15.58 -16.56
N GLN A 117 -22.67 14.84 -17.30
CA GLN A 117 -22.62 14.93 -18.77
C GLN A 117 -23.72 14.14 -19.47
N GLY A 118 -24.52 13.35 -18.75
CA GLY A 118 -25.59 12.55 -19.35
C GLY A 118 -25.08 11.46 -20.30
N CYS A 119 -23.93 10.87 -20.01
CA CYS A 119 -23.41 9.77 -20.81
C CYS A 119 -24.38 8.60 -20.87
N GLU A 120 -24.55 7.99 -22.04
CA GLU A 120 -25.49 6.89 -22.24
C GLU A 120 -25.02 5.57 -21.62
N SER A 121 -23.68 5.36 -21.55
CA SER A 121 -23.10 4.18 -20.90
C SER A 121 -23.32 4.20 -19.38
N THR A 122 -23.39 3.01 -18.78
CA THR A 122 -23.28 2.90 -17.34
C THR A 122 -21.89 3.37 -16.87
N TYR A 123 -21.76 3.74 -15.61
CA TYR A 123 -20.45 4.11 -15.10
C TYR A 123 -19.48 2.91 -15.06
N GLU A 124 -19.99 1.72 -14.80
CA GLU A 124 -19.22 0.48 -14.85
C GLU A 124 -18.59 0.26 -16.22
N GLU A 125 -19.37 0.34 -17.29
CA GLU A 125 -18.87 0.23 -18.65
C GLU A 125 -17.84 1.33 -18.99
N PHE A 126 -18.10 2.56 -18.55
CA PHE A 126 -17.16 3.67 -18.70
C PHE A 126 -15.82 3.37 -17.99
N ALA A 127 -15.88 2.95 -16.72
CA ALA A 127 -14.67 2.63 -15.94
C ALA A 127 -13.88 1.47 -16.54
N GLU A 128 -14.57 0.44 -17.09
CA GLU A 128 -13.96 -0.65 -17.83
C GLU A 128 -13.23 -0.13 -19.08
N MET A 129 -13.86 0.74 -19.87
CA MET A 129 -13.22 1.35 -21.04
C MET A 129 -11.98 2.18 -20.69
N VAL A 130 -12.04 2.99 -19.64
CA VAL A 130 -10.87 3.74 -19.15
C VAL A 130 -9.74 2.79 -18.72
N GLY A 131 -10.09 1.68 -18.10
CA GLY A 131 -9.13 0.68 -17.66
C GLY A 131 -8.56 -0.23 -18.73
N LEU A 132 -9.00 -0.13 -20.01
CA LEU A 132 -8.36 -0.82 -21.14
C LEU A 132 -6.94 -0.31 -21.41
N ASP A 133 -6.66 0.95 -21.08
CA ASP A 133 -5.29 1.44 -21.09
C ASP A 133 -4.50 0.79 -19.94
N GLU A 134 -3.52 -0.06 -20.28
CA GLU A 134 -2.70 -0.78 -19.31
C GLU A 134 -1.97 0.13 -18.31
N ARG A 135 -1.69 1.38 -18.70
CA ARG A 135 -1.09 2.39 -17.80
C ARG A 135 -2.03 2.78 -16.68
N ILE A 136 -3.36 2.61 -16.89
CA ILE A 136 -4.41 2.88 -15.91
C ILE A 136 -4.84 1.56 -15.25
N GLY A 137 -5.28 0.58 -16.02
CA GLY A 137 -5.78 -0.71 -15.52
C GLY A 137 -7.10 -0.61 -14.74
N GLN A 138 -7.65 -1.74 -14.33
CA GLN A 138 -9.00 -1.86 -13.78
C GLN A 138 -9.10 -1.65 -12.26
N SER A 139 -7.97 -1.60 -11.54
CA SER A 139 -8.02 -1.57 -10.07
C SER A 139 -8.48 -0.23 -9.50
N HIS A 140 -9.26 -0.25 -8.42
CA HIS A 140 -9.65 0.95 -7.66
C HIS A 140 -10.46 2.00 -8.44
N SER A 141 -11.20 1.56 -9.47
CA SER A 141 -12.06 2.42 -10.32
C SER A 141 -13.56 2.27 -10.04
N LYS A 142 -13.94 1.29 -9.21
CA LYS A 142 -15.34 1.02 -8.90
C LYS A 142 -15.96 2.11 -8.02
N VAL A 143 -17.11 2.66 -8.44
CA VAL A 143 -17.90 3.65 -7.70
C VAL A 143 -19.41 3.30 -7.85
N PRO A 144 -20.16 3.15 -6.76
CA PRO A 144 -19.72 3.11 -5.37
C PRO A 144 -18.76 1.97 -5.07
N GLY A 145 -18.03 2.08 -3.95
CA GLY A 145 -17.12 1.04 -3.49
C GLY A 145 -17.82 -0.28 -3.15
N SER A 146 -17.06 -1.28 -2.71
CA SER A 146 -17.61 -2.59 -2.32
C SER A 146 -18.51 -2.56 -1.08
N ASP A 147 -18.44 -1.49 -0.30
CA ASP A 147 -19.31 -1.20 0.84
C ASP A 147 -20.60 -0.44 0.45
N GLY A 148 -20.82 -0.20 -0.84
CA GLY A 148 -21.96 0.54 -1.38
C GLY A 148 -21.88 2.05 -1.22
N LYS A 149 -20.76 2.60 -0.72
CA LYS A 149 -20.60 4.03 -0.45
C LYS A 149 -19.56 4.67 -1.37
N PHE A 150 -19.64 5.99 -1.46
CA PHE A 150 -18.64 6.80 -2.16
C PHE A 150 -17.34 6.91 -1.34
N GLY A 151 -16.24 7.21 -2.04
CA GLY A 151 -14.93 7.32 -1.41
C GLY A 151 -14.36 5.99 -0.92
N TRP A 152 -13.39 6.07 -0.03
CA TRP A 152 -12.73 4.91 0.58
C TRP A 152 -12.80 4.98 2.10
N ASP A 153 -12.94 3.79 2.71
CA ASP A 153 -12.90 3.60 4.17
C ASP A 153 -12.21 2.27 4.48
N SER A 154 -10.93 2.21 4.19
CA SER A 154 -10.11 1.08 4.57
C SER A 154 -9.20 1.45 5.73
N HIS A 155 -9.04 0.53 6.67
CA HIS A 155 -8.14 0.73 7.81
C HIS A 155 -6.72 1.13 7.36
N CYS A 156 -6.23 0.52 6.26
CA CYS A 156 -4.90 0.81 5.73
C CYS A 156 -4.82 2.23 5.17
N PHE A 157 -5.76 2.66 4.32
CA PHE A 157 -5.72 3.99 3.74
C PHE A 157 -5.89 5.07 4.80
N ASN A 158 -6.85 4.90 5.72
CA ASN A 158 -7.08 5.87 6.80
C ASN A 158 -5.81 6.12 7.61
N LYS A 159 -5.16 5.05 8.05
CA LYS A 159 -3.94 5.13 8.85
C LYS A 159 -2.77 5.69 8.03
N ASP A 160 -2.49 5.09 6.88
CA ASP A 160 -1.27 5.38 6.14
C ASP A 160 -1.29 6.79 5.53
N LEU A 161 -2.44 7.29 5.04
CA LEU A 161 -2.51 8.66 4.55
C LEU A 161 -2.44 9.69 5.68
N TYR A 162 -3.03 9.40 6.85
CA TYR A 162 -2.87 10.26 8.01
C TYR A 162 -1.41 10.40 8.44
N GLU A 163 -0.71 9.27 8.55
CA GLU A 163 0.72 9.27 8.89
C GLU A 163 1.55 9.97 7.82
N LEU A 164 1.30 9.68 6.53
CA LEU A 164 2.02 10.30 5.42
C LEU A 164 1.80 11.82 5.36
N GLU A 165 0.60 12.32 5.65
CA GLU A 165 0.36 13.75 5.79
C GLU A 165 1.15 14.33 6.96
N THR A 166 1.16 13.64 8.11
CA THR A 166 1.79 14.13 9.34
C THR A 166 3.31 14.24 9.19
N PHE A 167 3.99 13.23 8.68
CA PHE A 167 5.46 13.27 8.55
C PHE A 167 5.93 13.82 7.19
N GLY A 168 5.10 13.75 6.14
CA GLY A 168 5.45 14.18 4.79
C GLY A 168 5.03 15.61 4.44
N GLY A 169 4.06 16.18 5.15
CA GLY A 169 3.59 17.54 4.94
C GLY A 169 3.02 17.84 3.55
N SER A 170 2.59 16.84 2.80
CA SER A 170 2.15 16.99 1.42
C SER A 170 0.76 17.61 1.31
N PRO A 171 0.60 18.80 0.65
CA PRO A 171 -0.71 19.37 0.40
C PRO A 171 -1.64 18.47 -0.41
N LEU A 172 -1.08 17.66 -1.33
CA LEU A 172 -1.85 16.71 -2.13
C LEU A 172 -2.49 15.62 -1.24
N ILE A 173 -1.71 15.06 -0.31
CA ILE A 173 -2.23 14.00 0.58
C ILE A 173 -3.32 14.56 1.49
N LYS A 174 -3.13 15.76 2.02
CA LYS A 174 -4.15 16.48 2.79
C LYS A 174 -5.43 16.65 1.96
N PHE A 175 -5.32 17.18 0.75
CA PHE A 175 -6.46 17.42 -0.14
C PHE A 175 -7.22 16.13 -0.48
N ILE A 176 -6.52 15.03 -0.76
CA ILE A 176 -7.14 13.73 -1.04
C ILE A 176 -7.94 13.23 0.18
N ARG A 177 -7.44 13.41 1.39
CA ARG A 177 -8.15 13.01 2.61
C ARG A 177 -9.38 13.85 2.87
N GLU A 178 -9.28 15.17 2.68
CA GLU A 178 -10.40 16.12 2.82
C GLU A 178 -11.50 15.79 1.80
N LEU A 179 -11.14 15.64 0.53
CA LEU A 179 -12.08 15.28 -0.53
C LEU A 179 -12.73 13.91 -0.32
N ASN A 180 -11.96 12.94 0.21
CA ASN A 180 -12.56 11.66 0.58
C ASN A 180 -13.57 11.78 1.71
N ALA A 181 -13.34 12.64 2.70
CA ALA A 181 -14.31 12.88 3.77
C ALA A 181 -15.64 13.46 3.21
N GLU A 182 -15.55 14.35 2.22
CA GLU A 182 -16.72 14.85 1.49
C GLU A 182 -17.45 13.72 0.75
N HIS A 183 -16.72 12.86 0.01
CA HIS A 183 -17.33 11.70 -0.66
C HIS A 183 -18.05 10.78 0.32
N ARG A 184 -17.44 10.49 1.47
CA ARG A 184 -18.01 9.60 2.49
C ARG A 184 -19.25 10.19 3.17
N SER A 185 -19.45 11.50 3.11
CA SER A 185 -20.65 12.17 3.63
C SER A 185 -21.86 12.13 2.68
N ILE A 186 -21.66 11.72 1.42
CA ILE A 186 -22.77 11.58 0.45
C ILE A 186 -23.57 10.34 0.81
N GLU A 187 -24.85 10.53 1.07
CA GLU A 187 -25.82 9.43 1.22
C GLU A 187 -26.00 8.72 -0.14
N SER A 188 -25.88 7.39 -0.13
CA SER A 188 -25.97 6.54 -1.32
C SER A 188 -27.43 6.16 -1.62
#